data_fcef37c9c4bfad9a58740ef534e0b5a0
#
_entry.id   fcef37c9c4bfad9a58740ef534e0b5a0
#
_cell.length_a   1.000
_cell.length_b   1.000
_cell.length_c   1.000
_cell.angle_alpha   90.00
_cell.angle_beta   90.00
_cell.angle_gamma   90.00
#
_symmetry.space_group_name_H-M   'P 1'
#
loop_
_entity.id
_entity.type
_entity.pdbx_description
1 polymer ?
#
loop_
_entity_poly.entity_id
_entity_poly.type
_entity_poly.pdbx_seq_one_letter_code
_entity_poly.pdbx_strand_id
1 'polypeptide(L)'
;MTTTEPSLSAGPSEAPRPGRRRAPRTGAWLPTWDLITTKNLEIRKRRGLMITMVVLIIVPTVLFYGLRLIFHAVDPHGYGLAGSPQFFSQSTNLIDEFGFIAAAALGAAAGTTDLSDGMFRHLVITGRSRLALYLARIPAGLAITVPLVALAFLMNCLVTSYESPPNPTTASFYGVTAPNNLDQAGLQTFLLQHVQQEINQFLPGVPGGPGVTPTAAQVRSAVDTNIASYYSDYTAAELSESTPADNEMVKIGLWLELDVGIAFLVGLGFGALTGQRTTTVIVLIAFEIIVTPLLAHSQIPYFIDGQRLIIGVAMDQLRPAALAAASGPGQGGGGGILLGGRGAIGFPPMPTWAMISVIAGWIVGWSGLGAWRMMTRDA
;
A
#
# COMPACT_ATOMS: atom_id res chain seq x y z
N MET A 1 20.11 -33.38 -81.37
CA MET A 1 20.94 -32.61 -80.38
C MET A 1 20.40 -32.93 -79.03
N THR A 2 21.01 -33.90 -78.36
CA THR A 2 20.70 -34.39 -77.06
C THR A 2 21.68 -33.76 -76.07
N THR A 3 21.24 -32.85 -75.24
CA THR A 3 22.02 -32.23 -74.14
C THR A 3 21.95 -33.12 -72.94
N THR A 4 23.08 -33.70 -72.61
CA THR A 4 23.29 -34.47 -71.33
C THR A 4 23.50 -33.53 -70.21
N GLU A 5 22.62 -33.58 -69.19
CA GLU A 5 22.81 -32.88 -67.87
C GLU A 5 23.85 -33.62 -67.03
N PRO A 6 24.75 -32.90 -66.35
CA PRO A 6 25.68 -33.53 -65.43
C PRO A 6 24.96 -33.79 -64.05
N SER A 7 25.02 -35.06 -63.63
CA SER A 7 24.56 -35.51 -62.30
C SER A 7 25.40 -34.88 -61.19
N LEU A 8 24.80 -34.00 -60.36
CA LEU A 8 25.34 -33.51 -59.13
C LEU A 8 25.45 -34.67 -58.14
N SER A 9 26.67 -35.03 -57.80
CA SER A 9 27.06 -35.95 -56.72
C SER A 9 26.52 -35.42 -55.37
N ALA A 10 25.58 -36.14 -54.80
CA ALA A 10 25.13 -35.90 -53.42
C ALA A 10 26.27 -36.20 -52.44
N GLY A 11 26.78 -35.15 -51.82
CA GLY A 11 27.73 -35.28 -50.70
C GLY A 11 27.10 -36.04 -49.54
N PRO A 12 27.92 -36.67 -48.66
CA PRO A 12 27.42 -37.47 -47.58
C PRO A 12 26.57 -36.57 -46.63
N SER A 13 25.29 -36.94 -46.51
CA SER A 13 24.35 -36.34 -45.57
C SER A 13 24.94 -36.42 -44.14
N GLU A 14 25.39 -35.30 -43.62
CA GLU A 14 25.84 -35.18 -42.24
C GLU A 14 24.65 -35.49 -41.30
N ALA A 15 24.66 -36.67 -40.69
CA ALA A 15 23.63 -37.13 -39.79
C ALA A 15 23.46 -36.08 -38.69
N PRO A 16 22.24 -35.64 -38.37
CA PRO A 16 22.01 -34.64 -37.33
C PRO A 16 22.60 -35.16 -36.03
N ARG A 17 23.58 -34.44 -35.46
CA ARG A 17 24.14 -34.72 -34.14
C ARG A 17 23.00 -34.85 -33.16
N PRO A 18 22.87 -35.95 -32.39
CA PRO A 18 21.81 -36.08 -31.43
C PRO A 18 21.99 -34.96 -30.41
N GLY A 19 21.22 -33.89 -30.59
CA GLY A 19 21.15 -32.82 -29.59
C GLY A 19 20.88 -33.47 -28.26
N ARG A 20 21.74 -33.23 -27.26
CA ARG A 20 21.54 -33.64 -25.90
C ARG A 20 20.13 -33.18 -25.47
N ARG A 21 19.15 -34.05 -25.69
CA ARG A 21 17.84 -33.91 -25.05
C ARG A 21 18.10 -33.92 -23.55
N ARG A 22 18.19 -32.74 -22.92
CA ARG A 22 18.09 -32.64 -21.49
C ARG A 22 16.80 -33.37 -21.12
N ALA A 23 16.94 -34.50 -20.41
CA ALA A 23 15.82 -35.24 -19.89
C ALA A 23 14.84 -34.25 -19.24
N PRO A 24 13.55 -34.32 -19.55
CA PRO A 24 12.57 -33.45 -18.91
C PRO A 24 12.73 -33.66 -17.41
N ARG A 25 13.08 -32.61 -16.67
CA ARG A 25 13.07 -32.61 -15.23
C ARG A 25 11.60 -32.67 -14.79
N THR A 26 11.02 -33.85 -14.92
CA THR A 26 9.72 -34.18 -14.39
C THR A 26 9.80 -34.04 -12.88
N GLY A 27 9.09 -33.03 -12.32
CA GLY A 27 8.89 -32.95 -10.91
C GLY A 27 9.34 -31.70 -10.16
N ALA A 28 10.00 -30.71 -10.77
CA ALA A 28 10.30 -29.47 -10.07
C ALA A 28 8.99 -28.64 -9.93
N TRP A 29 8.39 -28.68 -8.76
CA TRP A 29 7.23 -27.88 -8.38
C TRP A 29 7.61 -26.41 -8.09
N LEU A 30 8.90 -26.12 -7.86
CA LEU A 30 9.43 -24.78 -7.65
C LEU A 30 9.78 -24.11 -9.00
N PRO A 31 9.56 -22.80 -9.12
CA PRO A 31 9.96 -22.06 -10.32
C PRO A 31 11.48 -21.97 -10.42
N THR A 32 12.01 -22.16 -11.64
CA THR A 32 13.42 -21.90 -11.93
C THR A 32 13.64 -20.42 -12.21
N TRP A 33 14.87 -19.91 -11.98
CA TRP A 33 15.22 -18.52 -12.25
C TRP A 33 14.94 -18.13 -13.72
N ASP A 34 15.24 -19.00 -14.67
CA ASP A 34 14.96 -18.77 -16.09
C ASP A 34 13.45 -18.58 -16.37
N LEU A 35 12.59 -19.26 -15.60
CA LEU A 35 11.15 -19.11 -15.72
C LEU A 35 10.69 -17.76 -15.18
N ILE A 36 11.24 -17.33 -14.05
CA ILE A 36 10.94 -16.04 -13.43
C ILE A 36 11.35 -14.90 -14.37
N THR A 37 12.58 -14.94 -14.89
CA THR A 37 13.09 -13.92 -15.83
C THR A 37 12.28 -13.88 -17.13
N THR A 38 11.89 -15.05 -17.65
CA THR A 38 11.02 -15.14 -18.84
C THR A 38 9.66 -14.47 -18.58
N LYS A 39 9.03 -14.75 -17.43
CA LYS A 39 7.74 -14.14 -17.07
C LYS A 39 7.85 -12.64 -16.81
N ASN A 40 8.95 -12.18 -16.20
CA ASN A 40 9.22 -10.75 -16.04
C ASN A 40 9.35 -10.06 -17.40
N LEU A 41 10.12 -10.63 -18.34
CA LEU A 41 10.26 -10.10 -19.70
C LEU A 41 8.93 -10.09 -20.47
N GLU A 42 8.09 -11.10 -20.28
CA GLU A 42 6.75 -11.16 -20.89
C GLU A 42 5.86 -9.99 -20.41
N ILE A 43 5.85 -9.72 -19.11
CA ILE A 43 5.11 -8.59 -18.52
C ILE A 43 5.67 -7.26 -19.06
N ARG A 44 6.99 -7.08 -19.06
CA ARG A 44 7.65 -5.85 -19.53
C ARG A 44 7.44 -5.56 -21.01
N LYS A 45 7.29 -6.59 -21.85
CA LYS A 45 6.99 -6.42 -23.29
C LYS A 45 5.59 -5.84 -23.54
N ARG A 46 4.68 -5.92 -22.57
CA ARG A 46 3.34 -5.31 -22.66
C ARG A 46 3.42 -3.82 -22.37
N ARG A 47 3.91 -3.04 -23.33
CA ARG A 47 4.18 -1.61 -23.19
C ARG A 47 3.01 -0.82 -22.62
N GLY A 48 1.77 -1.09 -23.07
CA GLY A 48 0.58 -0.44 -22.54
C GLY A 48 0.40 -0.64 -21.03
N LEU A 49 0.60 -1.87 -20.54
CA LEU A 49 0.51 -2.18 -19.11
C LEU A 49 1.61 -1.45 -18.32
N MET A 50 2.85 -1.46 -18.82
CA MET A 50 3.96 -0.77 -18.17
C MET A 50 3.75 0.75 -18.12
N ILE A 51 3.29 1.35 -19.22
CA ILE A 51 2.96 2.78 -19.25
C ILE A 51 1.86 3.10 -18.24
N THR A 52 0.79 2.29 -18.21
CA THR A 52 -0.31 2.48 -17.23
C THR A 52 0.20 2.42 -15.79
N MET A 53 1.12 1.47 -15.46
CA MET A 53 1.72 1.37 -14.13
C MET A 53 2.51 2.62 -13.77
N VAL A 54 3.39 3.08 -14.67
CA VAL A 54 4.20 4.30 -14.46
C VAL A 54 3.30 5.51 -14.30
N VAL A 55 2.32 5.68 -15.19
CA VAL A 55 1.37 6.80 -15.12
C VAL A 55 0.58 6.78 -13.82
N LEU A 56 0.11 5.61 -13.39
CA LEU A 56 -0.75 5.50 -12.22
C LEU A 56 0.02 5.73 -10.90
N ILE A 57 1.29 5.33 -10.82
CA ILE A 57 2.09 5.43 -9.59
C ILE A 57 2.88 6.75 -9.54
N ILE A 58 3.54 7.12 -10.63
CA ILE A 58 4.48 8.26 -10.64
C ILE A 58 3.77 9.60 -10.89
N VAL A 59 2.84 9.64 -11.86
CA VAL A 59 2.23 10.92 -12.28
C VAL A 59 1.45 11.60 -11.15
N PRO A 60 0.65 10.93 -10.30
CA PRO A 60 -0.04 11.59 -9.19
C PRO A 60 0.94 12.25 -8.21
N THR A 61 2.04 11.58 -7.88
CA THR A 61 3.07 12.11 -6.98
C THR A 61 3.76 13.33 -7.58
N VAL A 62 4.19 13.23 -8.85
CA VAL A 62 4.84 14.34 -9.56
C VAL A 62 3.89 15.54 -9.71
N LEU A 63 2.63 15.28 -10.07
CA LEU A 63 1.63 16.33 -10.23
C LEU A 63 1.32 16.99 -8.89
N PHE A 64 1.19 16.22 -7.82
CA PHE A 64 0.93 16.73 -6.49
C PHE A 64 2.03 17.69 -6.04
N TYR A 65 3.29 17.27 -6.09
CA TYR A 65 4.41 18.12 -5.70
C TYR A 65 4.65 19.27 -6.69
N GLY A 66 4.49 19.03 -7.99
CA GLY A 66 4.61 20.08 -9.00
C GLY A 66 3.62 21.23 -8.78
N LEU A 67 2.36 20.89 -8.48
CA LEU A 67 1.34 21.89 -8.14
C LEU A 67 1.65 22.62 -6.82
N ARG A 68 2.13 21.89 -5.79
CA ARG A 68 2.49 22.49 -4.50
C ARG A 68 3.65 23.47 -4.63
N LEU A 69 4.69 23.11 -5.38
CA LEU A 69 5.81 24.02 -5.66
C LEU A 69 5.37 25.27 -6.43
N ILE A 70 4.49 25.14 -7.42
CA ILE A 70 3.94 26.27 -8.17
C ILE A 70 3.11 27.17 -7.24
N PHE A 71 2.22 26.62 -6.43
CA PHE A 71 1.38 27.40 -5.52
C PHE A 71 2.21 28.12 -4.47
N HIS A 72 3.22 27.48 -3.90
CA HIS A 72 4.15 28.11 -2.97
C HIS A 72 4.95 29.25 -3.63
N ALA A 73 5.39 29.06 -4.88
CA ALA A 73 6.12 30.11 -5.63
C ALA A 73 5.22 31.33 -5.98
N VAL A 74 3.90 31.13 -6.15
CA VAL A 74 2.94 32.20 -6.43
C VAL A 74 2.55 32.96 -5.17
N ASP A 75 2.27 32.26 -4.09
CA ASP A 75 1.88 32.82 -2.79
C ASP A 75 2.54 32.05 -1.64
N PRO A 76 3.77 32.44 -1.24
CA PRO A 76 4.49 31.77 -0.15
C PRO A 76 3.82 31.87 1.23
N HIS A 77 2.97 32.89 1.44
CA HIS A 77 2.28 33.09 2.72
C HIS A 77 0.97 32.30 2.80
N GLY A 78 0.29 32.12 1.66
CA GLY A 78 -0.96 31.34 1.60
C GLY A 78 -0.75 29.84 1.47
N TYR A 79 0.37 29.40 0.90
CA TYR A 79 0.67 28.00 0.67
C TYR A 79 1.98 27.62 1.36
N GLY A 80 1.90 26.70 2.32
CA GLY A 80 3.07 26.19 3.03
C GLY A 80 4.08 25.47 2.13
N LEU A 81 5.28 25.20 2.67
CA LEU A 81 6.36 24.50 1.98
C LEU A 81 5.92 23.11 1.52
N ALA A 82 6.32 22.73 0.31
CA ALA A 82 5.94 21.47 -0.31
C ALA A 82 6.37 20.23 0.49
N GLY A 83 7.45 20.31 1.25
CA GLY A 83 7.98 19.23 2.09
C GLY A 83 7.38 19.17 3.49
N SER A 84 6.33 19.93 3.82
CA SER A 84 5.73 19.89 5.15
C SER A 84 5.17 18.49 5.48
N PRO A 85 5.12 18.10 6.78
CA PRO A 85 4.65 16.77 7.23
C PRO A 85 3.27 16.40 6.70
N GLN A 86 2.37 17.37 6.63
CA GLN A 86 1.04 17.17 6.08
C GLN A 86 1.08 16.77 4.60
N PHE A 87 1.94 17.40 3.79
CA PHE A 87 2.04 17.08 2.36
C PHE A 87 2.79 15.77 2.12
N PHE A 88 3.77 15.44 2.97
CA PHE A 88 4.39 14.13 2.98
C PHE A 88 3.35 13.02 3.19
N SER A 89 2.51 13.17 4.19
CA SER A 89 1.44 12.22 4.49
C SER A 89 0.42 12.12 3.35
N GLN A 90 -0.04 13.24 2.79
CA GLN A 90 -0.98 13.25 1.66
C GLN A 90 -0.38 12.58 0.41
N SER A 91 0.88 12.88 0.08
CA SER A 91 1.58 12.24 -1.04
C SER A 91 1.78 10.74 -0.80
N THR A 92 2.11 10.33 0.42
CA THR A 92 2.20 8.91 0.79
C THR A 92 0.87 8.19 0.60
N ASN A 93 -0.25 8.81 0.99
CA ASN A 93 -1.58 8.26 0.78
C ASN A 93 -1.93 8.13 -0.71
N LEU A 94 -1.51 9.08 -1.55
CA LEU A 94 -1.67 8.95 -3.00
C LEU A 94 -0.87 7.76 -3.56
N ILE A 95 0.38 7.59 -3.12
CA ILE A 95 1.21 6.46 -3.54
C ILE A 95 0.58 5.13 -3.10
N ASP A 96 0.06 5.06 -1.89
CA ASP A 96 -0.64 3.90 -1.34
C ASP A 96 -1.85 3.53 -2.20
N GLU A 97 -2.74 4.48 -2.44
CA GLU A 97 -3.99 4.27 -3.15
C GLU A 97 -3.80 3.90 -4.62
N PHE A 98 -3.01 4.69 -5.35
CA PHE A 98 -2.72 4.41 -6.76
C PHE A 98 -1.79 3.22 -6.94
N GLY A 99 -0.85 3.01 -6.02
CA GLY A 99 0.03 1.85 -5.99
C GLY A 99 -0.74 0.55 -5.78
N PHE A 100 -1.68 0.53 -4.84
CA PHE A 100 -2.58 -0.60 -4.62
C PHE A 100 -3.37 -0.96 -5.89
N ILE A 101 -4.04 0.02 -6.51
CA ILE A 101 -4.83 -0.19 -7.73
C ILE A 101 -3.94 -0.71 -8.87
N ALA A 102 -2.77 -0.09 -9.05
CA ALA A 102 -1.82 -0.48 -10.10
C ALA A 102 -1.32 -1.93 -9.90
N ALA A 103 -0.93 -2.27 -8.68
CA ALA A 103 -0.43 -3.60 -8.34
C ALA A 103 -1.52 -4.67 -8.48
N ALA A 104 -2.74 -4.40 -8.04
CA ALA A 104 -3.87 -5.29 -8.22
C ALA A 104 -4.17 -5.52 -9.72
N ALA A 105 -4.12 -4.47 -10.54
CA ALA A 105 -4.31 -4.56 -11.98
C ALA A 105 -3.18 -5.37 -12.67
N LEU A 106 -1.93 -5.19 -12.24
CA LEU A 106 -0.80 -5.99 -12.72
C LEU A 106 -0.94 -7.45 -12.32
N GLY A 107 -1.31 -7.71 -11.07
CA GLY A 107 -1.58 -9.06 -10.56
C GLY A 107 -2.67 -9.75 -11.38
N ALA A 108 -3.80 -9.07 -11.58
CA ALA A 108 -4.90 -9.55 -12.41
C ALA A 108 -4.45 -9.87 -13.85
N ALA A 109 -3.67 -8.97 -14.45
CA ALA A 109 -3.11 -9.19 -15.77
C ALA A 109 -2.17 -10.40 -15.81
N ALA A 110 -1.27 -10.52 -14.83
CA ALA A 110 -0.36 -11.66 -14.72
C ALA A 110 -1.12 -12.98 -14.48
N GLY A 111 -2.22 -12.95 -13.70
CA GLY A 111 -3.06 -14.11 -13.44
C GLY A 111 -3.80 -14.64 -14.68
N THR A 112 -4.22 -13.75 -15.56
CA THR A 112 -5.09 -14.09 -16.71
C THR A 112 -4.35 -14.32 -18.03
N THR A 113 -3.13 -13.83 -18.21
CA THR A 113 -2.40 -13.77 -19.47
C THR A 113 -2.34 -15.10 -20.21
N ASP A 114 -1.80 -16.16 -19.56
CA ASP A 114 -1.62 -17.45 -20.23
C ASP A 114 -2.97 -18.12 -20.56
N LEU A 115 -4.03 -17.73 -19.84
CA LEU A 115 -5.38 -18.25 -20.04
C LEU A 115 -6.07 -17.59 -21.22
N SER A 116 -5.92 -16.26 -21.36
CA SER A 116 -6.53 -15.48 -22.43
C SER A 116 -5.85 -15.73 -23.78
N ASP A 117 -4.52 -15.92 -23.78
CA ASP A 117 -3.74 -16.10 -24.98
C ASP A 117 -3.74 -17.57 -25.48
N GLY A 118 -4.44 -18.48 -24.79
CA GLY A 118 -4.53 -19.91 -25.15
C GLY A 118 -3.19 -20.67 -25.05
N MET A 119 -2.14 -20.01 -24.56
CA MET A 119 -0.78 -20.56 -24.50
C MET A 119 -0.59 -21.59 -23.38
N PHE A 120 -1.56 -21.71 -22.47
CA PHE A 120 -1.47 -22.59 -21.30
C PHE A 120 -1.24 -24.06 -21.69
N ARG A 121 -1.91 -24.56 -22.74
CA ARG A 121 -1.72 -25.92 -23.26
C ARG A 121 -0.27 -26.17 -23.72
N HIS A 122 0.29 -25.23 -24.45
CA HIS A 122 1.66 -25.36 -24.96
C HIS A 122 2.69 -25.37 -23.82
N LEU A 123 2.48 -24.56 -22.79
CA LEU A 123 3.37 -24.50 -21.63
C LEU A 123 3.34 -25.81 -20.82
N VAL A 124 2.17 -26.43 -20.68
CA VAL A 124 2.02 -27.72 -19.98
C VAL A 124 2.68 -28.86 -20.77
N ILE A 125 2.58 -28.87 -22.11
CA ILE A 125 3.22 -29.89 -22.96
C ILE A 125 4.75 -29.84 -22.84
N THR A 126 5.35 -28.71 -22.47
CA THR A 126 6.81 -28.61 -22.24
C THR A 126 7.29 -29.34 -20.96
N GLY A 127 6.38 -30.00 -20.22
CA GLY A 127 6.69 -30.79 -19.04
C GLY A 127 6.94 -29.99 -17.76
N ARG A 128 6.58 -28.69 -17.74
CA ARG A 128 6.67 -27.87 -16.52
C ARG A 128 5.42 -28.02 -15.66
N SER A 129 5.60 -28.05 -14.33
CA SER A 129 4.45 -28.13 -13.43
C SER A 129 3.61 -26.84 -13.49
N ARG A 130 2.29 -26.99 -13.47
CA ARG A 130 1.34 -25.87 -13.48
C ARG A 130 1.54 -24.93 -12.29
N LEU A 131 1.89 -25.50 -11.14
CA LEU A 131 2.18 -24.73 -9.92
C LEU A 131 3.44 -23.88 -10.10
N ALA A 132 4.52 -24.43 -10.69
CA ALA A 132 5.74 -23.65 -10.96
C ALA A 132 5.49 -22.48 -11.90
N LEU A 133 4.62 -22.66 -12.91
CA LEU A 133 4.20 -21.59 -13.83
C LEU A 133 3.43 -20.48 -13.08
N TYR A 134 2.57 -20.85 -12.15
CA TYR A 134 1.84 -19.89 -11.31
C TYR A 134 2.77 -19.13 -10.35
N LEU A 135 3.58 -19.87 -9.59
CA LEU A 135 4.49 -19.30 -8.60
C LEU A 135 5.57 -18.40 -9.21
N ALA A 136 6.00 -18.66 -10.46
CA ALA A 136 6.98 -17.81 -11.13
C ALA A 136 6.47 -16.39 -11.41
N ARG A 137 5.15 -16.18 -11.47
CA ARG A 137 4.54 -14.87 -11.69
C ARG A 137 4.66 -13.95 -10.49
N ILE A 138 4.74 -14.53 -9.28
CA ILE A 138 4.85 -13.75 -8.04
C ILE A 138 6.12 -12.90 -8.05
N PRO A 139 7.33 -13.47 -8.07
CA PRO A 139 8.54 -12.68 -8.09
C PRO A 139 8.71 -11.87 -9.38
N ALA A 140 8.16 -12.34 -10.51
CA ALA A 140 8.22 -11.60 -11.77
C ALA A 140 7.42 -10.30 -11.73
N GLY A 141 6.24 -10.28 -11.10
CA GLY A 141 5.42 -9.09 -10.96
C GLY A 141 5.93 -8.16 -9.85
N LEU A 142 6.31 -8.71 -8.69
CA LEU A 142 6.89 -7.93 -7.59
C LEU A 142 8.19 -7.21 -8.02
N ALA A 143 9.01 -7.82 -8.87
CA ALA A 143 10.20 -7.18 -9.44
C ALA A 143 9.89 -5.97 -10.34
N ILE A 144 8.63 -5.69 -10.64
CA ILE A 144 8.18 -4.49 -11.37
C ILE A 144 7.50 -3.51 -10.42
N THR A 145 6.56 -3.98 -9.59
CA THR A 145 5.79 -3.11 -8.69
C THR A 145 6.64 -2.50 -7.60
N VAL A 146 7.45 -3.30 -6.91
CA VAL A 146 8.28 -2.85 -5.78
C VAL A 146 9.23 -1.72 -6.19
N PRO A 147 10.08 -1.82 -7.21
CA PRO A 147 10.95 -0.72 -7.59
C PRO A 147 10.21 0.55 -8.04
N LEU A 148 9.01 0.41 -8.60
CA LEU A 148 8.24 1.55 -9.08
C LEU A 148 7.62 2.33 -7.93
N VAL A 149 7.09 1.65 -6.92
CA VAL A 149 6.56 2.27 -5.70
C VAL A 149 7.70 2.85 -4.86
N ALA A 150 8.82 2.12 -4.72
CA ALA A 150 10.02 2.63 -4.06
C ALA A 150 10.52 3.93 -4.70
N LEU A 151 10.49 4.03 -6.03
CA LEU A 151 10.88 5.24 -6.75
C LEU A 151 9.93 6.41 -6.44
N ALA A 152 8.62 6.19 -6.45
CA ALA A 152 7.64 7.22 -6.09
C ALA A 152 7.81 7.68 -4.64
N PHE A 153 8.01 6.73 -3.73
CA PHE A 153 8.24 7.04 -2.33
C PHE A 153 9.58 7.74 -2.09
N LEU A 154 10.64 7.36 -2.80
CA LEU A 154 11.92 8.05 -2.76
C LEU A 154 11.79 9.52 -3.20
N MET A 155 11.01 9.80 -4.25
CA MET A 155 10.71 11.17 -4.66
C MET A 155 10.01 11.94 -3.54
N ASN A 156 9.04 11.33 -2.87
CA ASN A 156 8.36 11.90 -1.70
C ASN A 156 9.37 12.26 -0.58
N CYS A 157 10.25 11.32 -0.21
CA CYS A 157 11.28 11.54 0.80
C CYS A 157 12.26 12.65 0.39
N LEU A 158 12.67 12.71 -0.87
CA LEU A 158 13.58 13.76 -1.37
C LEU A 158 12.96 15.15 -1.26
N VAL A 159 11.72 15.32 -1.73
CA VAL A 159 11.04 16.62 -1.62
C VAL A 159 10.90 17.03 -0.15
N THR A 160 10.50 16.10 0.72
CA THR A 160 10.39 16.37 2.15
C THR A 160 11.74 16.75 2.77
N SER A 161 12.83 16.09 2.41
CA SER A 161 14.15 16.40 2.96
C SER A 161 14.70 17.77 2.53
N TYR A 162 14.34 18.24 1.32
CA TYR A 162 14.84 19.52 0.81
C TYR A 162 13.93 20.71 1.14
N GLU A 163 12.62 20.51 1.19
CA GLU A 163 11.60 21.54 1.28
C GLU A 163 10.84 21.51 2.61
N SER A 164 11.31 20.74 3.62
CA SER A 164 10.62 20.71 4.91
C SER A 164 10.92 21.96 5.73
N PRO A 165 9.92 22.49 6.44
CA PRO A 165 10.15 23.49 7.45
C PRO A 165 10.98 22.90 8.61
N PRO A 166 11.70 23.75 9.39
CA PRO A 166 12.34 23.29 10.62
C PRO A 166 11.27 22.68 11.55
N ASN A 167 11.61 21.57 12.19
CA ASN A 167 10.68 20.92 13.13
C ASN A 167 10.26 21.92 14.20
N PRO A 168 8.96 22.02 14.52
CA PRO A 168 8.49 22.89 15.58
C PRO A 168 9.07 22.43 16.93
N THR A 169 9.25 23.36 17.83
CA THR A 169 9.67 23.08 19.21
C THR A 169 8.49 22.82 20.13
N THR A 170 7.28 23.02 19.65
CA THR A 170 6.02 22.88 20.38
C THR A 170 5.01 22.11 19.54
N ALA A 171 4.17 21.31 20.20
CA ALA A 171 3.03 20.63 19.59
C ALA A 171 1.72 21.27 20.07
N SER A 172 0.76 21.41 19.15
CA SER A 172 -0.56 21.96 19.46
C SER A 172 -1.62 20.86 19.44
N PHE A 173 -2.31 20.66 20.56
CA PHE A 173 -3.41 19.72 20.70
C PHE A 173 -4.51 20.31 21.59
N TYR A 174 -5.75 20.12 21.25
CA TYR A 174 -6.90 20.71 21.95
C TYR A 174 -6.78 22.22 22.25
N GLY A 175 -6.13 22.98 21.36
CA GLY A 175 -5.88 24.41 21.58
C GLY A 175 -4.80 24.74 22.62
N VAL A 176 -4.10 23.74 23.12
CA VAL A 176 -2.96 23.85 24.03
C VAL A 176 -1.68 23.70 23.25
N THR A 177 -0.74 24.63 23.43
CA THR A 177 0.60 24.54 22.84
C THR A 177 1.58 24.09 23.93
N ALA A 178 2.03 22.84 23.83
CA ALA A 178 2.99 22.24 24.77
C ALA A 178 4.38 22.11 24.14
N PRO A 179 5.47 22.19 24.92
CA PRO A 179 6.81 21.86 24.40
C PRO A 179 6.89 20.42 23.90
N ASN A 180 7.69 20.17 22.86
CA ASN A 180 7.93 18.82 22.36
C ASN A 180 8.76 17.98 23.35
N ASN A 181 8.69 16.66 23.19
CA ASN A 181 9.44 15.67 23.97
C ASN A 181 9.08 15.64 25.47
N LEU A 182 7.85 15.96 25.83
CA LEU A 182 7.36 15.72 27.21
C LEU A 182 7.02 14.23 27.36
N ASP A 183 7.43 13.64 28.48
CA ASP A 183 6.89 12.36 28.92
C ASP A 183 5.48 12.53 29.50
N GLN A 184 4.80 11.44 29.78
CA GLN A 184 3.43 11.50 30.31
C GLN A 184 3.32 12.29 31.64
N ALA A 185 4.31 12.17 32.51
CA ALA A 185 4.36 12.90 33.77
C ALA A 185 4.67 14.39 33.56
N GLY A 186 5.55 14.72 32.62
CA GLY A 186 5.84 16.09 32.18
C GLY A 186 4.62 16.77 31.60
N LEU A 187 3.90 16.06 30.71
CA LEU A 187 2.66 16.57 30.11
C LEU A 187 1.59 16.80 31.19
N GLN A 188 1.42 15.86 32.13
CA GLN A 188 0.48 16.03 33.24
C GLN A 188 0.82 17.27 34.08
N THR A 189 2.09 17.45 34.42
CA THR A 189 2.56 18.63 35.20
C THR A 189 2.32 19.91 34.38
N PHE A 190 2.66 19.91 33.10
CA PHE A 190 2.42 21.04 32.21
C PHE A 190 0.94 21.41 32.13
N LEU A 191 0.06 20.44 31.90
CA LEU A 191 -1.39 20.66 31.83
C LEU A 191 -1.93 21.22 33.16
N LEU A 192 -1.52 20.68 34.33
CA LEU A 192 -1.94 21.17 35.64
C LEU A 192 -1.46 22.59 35.96
N GLN A 193 -0.33 23.01 35.42
CA GLN A 193 0.20 24.38 35.57
C GLN A 193 -0.47 25.40 34.66
N HIS A 194 -0.76 25.03 33.42
CA HIS A 194 -1.24 25.97 32.39
C HIS A 194 -2.75 25.99 32.25
N VAL A 195 -3.46 24.93 32.70
CA VAL A 195 -4.91 24.81 32.58
C VAL A 195 -5.66 25.92 33.32
N GLN A 196 -5.09 26.51 34.33
CA GLN A 196 -5.75 27.59 35.08
C GLN A 196 -5.89 28.91 34.30
N GLN A 197 -5.16 29.08 33.19
CA GLN A 197 -5.12 30.35 32.45
C GLN A 197 -5.87 30.35 31.13
N GLU A 198 -5.90 29.26 30.35
CA GLU A 198 -6.43 29.28 28.99
C GLU A 198 -7.25 28.04 28.52
N ILE A 199 -7.22 26.92 29.24
CA ILE A 199 -7.62 25.62 28.69
C ILE A 199 -9.06 25.21 28.99
N ASN A 200 -9.83 26.02 29.65
CA ASN A 200 -11.15 25.67 30.18
C ASN A 200 -12.23 25.28 29.14
N GLN A 201 -11.93 25.33 27.84
CA GLN A 201 -12.98 25.14 26.84
C GLN A 201 -12.81 23.89 25.94
N PHE A 202 -11.64 23.26 25.90
CA PHE A 202 -11.33 22.30 24.84
C PHE A 202 -10.89 20.89 25.29
N LEU A 203 -10.52 20.68 26.55
CA LEU A 203 -10.10 19.36 27.00
C LEU A 203 -11.31 18.43 27.20
N PRO A 204 -11.38 17.28 26.50
CA PRO A 204 -12.44 16.29 26.68
C PRO A 204 -12.53 15.80 28.15
N GLY A 205 -13.73 15.77 28.70
CA GLY A 205 -13.95 15.31 30.07
C GLY A 205 -13.85 16.41 31.16
N VAL A 206 -13.44 17.63 30.79
CA VAL A 206 -13.56 18.79 31.65
C VAL A 206 -14.97 19.35 31.51
N PRO A 207 -15.75 19.49 32.62
CA PRO A 207 -17.06 20.11 32.55
C PRO A 207 -16.92 21.56 32.10
N GLY A 208 -17.35 21.87 30.88
CA GLY A 208 -17.27 23.20 30.26
C GLY A 208 -18.49 23.46 29.39
N GLY A 209 -18.92 24.70 29.34
CA GLY A 209 -19.97 25.20 28.44
C GLY A 209 -19.98 26.73 28.47
N PRO A 210 -20.76 27.40 27.62
CA PRO A 210 -20.84 28.86 27.64
C PRO A 210 -21.21 29.36 29.05
N GLY A 211 -20.25 30.01 29.73
CA GLY A 211 -20.45 30.58 31.08
C GLY A 211 -20.12 29.66 32.27
N VAL A 212 -19.59 28.45 32.04
CA VAL A 212 -19.17 27.54 33.12
C VAL A 212 -17.64 27.50 33.17
N THR A 213 -17.04 28.08 34.22
CA THR A 213 -15.61 27.92 34.53
C THR A 213 -15.42 26.70 35.44
N PRO A 214 -14.72 25.65 34.98
CA PRO A 214 -14.48 24.49 35.82
C PRO A 214 -13.58 24.85 37.01
N THR A 215 -13.81 24.21 38.15
CA THR A 215 -12.95 24.39 39.33
C THR A 215 -11.61 23.67 39.11
N ALA A 216 -10.55 24.15 39.78
CA ALA A 216 -9.23 23.52 39.74
C ALA A 216 -9.24 22.02 40.11
N ALA A 217 -10.14 21.64 41.02
CA ALA A 217 -10.32 20.24 41.41
C ALA A 217 -10.93 19.39 40.31
N GLN A 218 -11.92 19.91 39.55
CA GLN A 218 -12.53 19.24 38.39
C GLN A 218 -11.53 19.05 37.26
N VAL A 219 -10.73 20.08 36.97
CA VAL A 219 -9.69 20.00 35.94
C VAL A 219 -8.63 18.98 36.35
N ARG A 220 -8.14 19.01 37.59
CA ARG A 220 -7.17 18.02 38.08
C ARG A 220 -7.73 16.59 37.93
N SER A 221 -8.96 16.37 38.40
CA SER A 221 -9.60 15.04 38.25
C SER A 221 -9.74 14.60 36.82
N ALA A 222 -10.10 15.51 35.92
CA ALA A 222 -10.19 15.18 34.45
C ALA A 222 -8.83 14.87 33.84
N VAL A 223 -7.79 15.64 34.16
CA VAL A 223 -6.42 15.40 33.73
C VAL A 223 -5.91 14.05 34.23
N ASP A 224 -6.06 13.79 35.54
CA ASP A 224 -5.61 12.53 36.14
C ASP A 224 -6.33 11.31 35.54
N THR A 225 -7.63 11.46 35.26
CA THR A 225 -8.43 10.37 34.68
C THR A 225 -8.12 10.11 33.21
N ASN A 226 -7.82 11.15 32.42
CA ASN A 226 -7.68 11.06 30.95
C ASN A 226 -6.24 11.25 30.48
N ILE A 227 -5.24 11.29 31.36
CA ILE A 227 -3.86 11.60 30.98
C ILE A 227 -3.29 10.68 29.90
N ALA A 228 -3.65 9.39 29.88
CA ALA A 228 -3.21 8.46 28.87
C ALA A 228 -3.77 8.83 27.49
N SER A 229 -5.02 9.28 27.41
CA SER A 229 -5.62 9.76 26.16
C SER A 229 -4.98 11.08 25.71
N TYR A 230 -4.82 12.05 26.64
CA TYR A 230 -4.16 13.32 26.32
C TYR A 230 -2.72 13.14 25.87
N TYR A 231 -2.00 12.19 26.47
CA TYR A 231 -0.64 11.87 26.05
C TYR A 231 -0.60 11.23 24.65
N SER A 232 -1.56 10.35 24.35
CA SER A 232 -1.71 9.80 22.99
C SER A 232 -1.98 10.90 21.96
N ASP A 233 -2.88 11.85 22.28
CA ASP A 233 -3.22 12.94 21.36
C ASP A 233 -2.09 13.96 21.24
N TYR A 234 -1.37 14.25 22.33
CA TYR A 234 -0.17 15.07 22.31
C TYR A 234 0.93 14.46 21.45
N THR A 235 1.23 13.17 21.61
CA THR A 235 2.24 12.49 20.80
C THR A 235 1.82 12.40 19.33
N ALA A 236 0.53 12.24 19.05
CA ALA A 236 -0.01 12.29 17.70
C ALA A 236 0.15 13.69 17.07
N ALA A 237 -0.11 14.76 17.84
CA ALA A 237 0.10 16.14 17.39
C ALA A 237 1.59 16.41 17.11
N GLU A 238 2.48 16.02 18.03
CA GLU A 238 3.93 16.16 17.85
C GLU A 238 4.42 15.45 16.57
N LEU A 239 3.99 14.21 16.35
CA LEU A 239 4.33 13.45 15.17
C LEU A 239 3.72 14.03 13.88
N SER A 240 2.53 14.63 13.96
CA SER A 240 1.86 15.22 12.79
C SER A 240 2.47 16.53 12.33
N GLU A 241 3.05 17.30 13.25
CA GLU A 241 3.67 18.59 12.98
C GLU A 241 5.17 18.49 12.67
N SER A 242 5.82 17.35 13.01
CA SER A 242 7.24 17.10 12.73
C SER A 242 7.46 16.29 11.45
N THR A 243 8.56 16.57 10.75
CA THR A 243 9.00 15.70 9.65
C THR A 243 9.39 14.34 10.22
N PRO A 244 8.91 13.23 9.59
CA PRO A 244 9.28 11.90 10.04
C PRO A 244 10.80 11.71 10.03
N ALA A 245 11.33 11.09 11.07
CA ALA A 245 12.75 10.73 11.11
C ALA A 245 13.07 9.66 10.05
N ASP A 246 14.34 9.53 9.66
CA ASP A 246 14.77 8.61 8.61
C ASP A 246 14.31 7.16 8.86
N ASN A 247 14.38 6.69 10.11
CA ASN A 247 13.92 5.36 10.49
C ASN A 247 12.40 5.19 10.34
N GLU A 248 11.61 6.23 10.56
CA GLU A 248 10.16 6.23 10.33
C GLU A 248 9.84 6.26 8.84
N MET A 249 10.59 7.04 8.03
CA MET A 249 10.47 7.00 6.57
C MET A 249 10.71 5.59 6.01
N VAL A 250 11.73 4.90 6.53
CA VAL A 250 11.99 3.50 6.12
C VAL A 250 10.83 2.59 6.51
N LYS A 251 10.26 2.72 7.70
CA LYS A 251 9.08 1.92 8.12
C LYS A 251 7.88 2.20 7.24
N ILE A 252 7.63 3.46 6.89
CA ILE A 252 6.55 3.85 5.99
C ILE A 252 6.75 3.25 4.60
N GLY A 253 7.98 3.32 4.06
CA GLY A 253 8.32 2.70 2.78
C GLY A 253 8.10 1.20 2.76
N LEU A 254 8.55 0.49 3.80
CA LEU A 254 8.33 -0.96 3.93
C LEU A 254 6.84 -1.32 4.08
N TRP A 255 6.08 -0.51 4.79
CA TRP A 255 4.64 -0.69 4.91
C TRP A 255 3.93 -0.51 3.55
N LEU A 256 4.28 0.53 2.78
CA LEU A 256 3.79 0.74 1.41
C LEU A 256 4.11 -0.44 0.49
N GLU A 257 5.35 -0.93 0.53
CA GLU A 257 5.76 -2.08 -0.29
C GLU A 257 5.01 -3.36 0.09
N LEU A 258 4.73 -3.53 1.38
CA LEU A 258 3.92 -4.66 1.87
C LEU A 258 2.50 -4.55 1.33
N ASP A 259 1.85 -3.38 1.44
CA ASP A 259 0.46 -3.18 0.97
C ASP A 259 0.33 -3.42 -0.53
N VAL A 260 1.23 -2.84 -1.31
CA VAL A 260 1.28 -3.03 -2.76
C VAL A 260 1.58 -4.49 -3.14
N GLY A 261 2.47 -5.16 -2.40
CA GLY A 261 2.75 -6.58 -2.57
C GLY A 261 1.52 -7.46 -2.33
N ILE A 262 0.74 -7.15 -1.31
CA ILE A 262 -0.52 -7.83 -0.99
C ILE A 262 -1.54 -7.59 -2.10
N ALA A 263 -1.71 -6.36 -2.56
CA ALA A 263 -2.61 -6.00 -3.65
C ALA A 263 -2.29 -6.79 -4.93
N PHE A 264 -1.00 -6.90 -5.26
CA PHE A 264 -0.54 -7.71 -6.38
C PHE A 264 -0.91 -9.19 -6.22
N LEU A 265 -0.68 -9.78 -5.04
CA LEU A 265 -0.96 -11.19 -4.77
C LEU A 265 -2.46 -11.50 -4.81
N VAL A 266 -3.29 -10.63 -4.24
CA VAL A 266 -4.75 -10.74 -4.30
C VAL A 266 -5.22 -10.63 -5.76
N GLY A 267 -4.71 -9.64 -6.50
CA GLY A 267 -5.00 -9.47 -7.92
C GLY A 267 -4.61 -10.68 -8.76
N LEU A 268 -3.42 -11.25 -8.53
CA LEU A 268 -2.93 -12.45 -9.20
C LEU A 268 -3.85 -13.66 -8.95
N GLY A 269 -4.19 -13.90 -7.67
CA GLY A 269 -5.04 -15.02 -7.28
C GLY A 269 -6.44 -14.91 -7.86
N PHE A 270 -7.06 -13.74 -7.72
CA PHE A 270 -8.41 -13.47 -8.22
C PHE A 270 -8.45 -13.48 -9.76
N GLY A 271 -7.41 -12.94 -10.43
CA GLY A 271 -7.27 -13.01 -11.88
C GLY A 271 -7.17 -14.45 -12.40
N ALA A 272 -6.35 -15.28 -11.74
CA ALA A 272 -6.24 -16.69 -12.08
C ALA A 272 -7.56 -17.46 -11.86
N LEU A 273 -8.35 -17.08 -10.85
CA LEU A 273 -9.63 -17.68 -10.54
C LEU A 273 -10.70 -17.33 -11.58
N THR A 274 -10.85 -16.06 -11.94
CA THR A 274 -11.86 -15.58 -12.88
C THR A 274 -11.50 -15.89 -14.34
N GLY A 275 -10.22 -15.83 -14.66
CA GLY A 275 -9.70 -15.99 -16.03
C GLY A 275 -10.00 -14.78 -16.93
N GLN A 276 -10.54 -13.69 -16.41
CA GLN A 276 -10.91 -12.47 -17.13
C GLN A 276 -10.28 -11.24 -16.49
N ARG A 277 -9.37 -10.58 -17.18
CA ARG A 277 -8.63 -9.43 -16.68
C ARG A 277 -9.55 -8.26 -16.30
N THR A 278 -10.44 -7.85 -17.20
CA THR A 278 -11.29 -6.68 -17.03
C THR A 278 -12.24 -6.86 -15.85
N THR A 279 -12.90 -8.01 -15.76
CA THR A 279 -13.80 -8.33 -14.64
C THR A 279 -13.06 -8.31 -13.31
N THR A 280 -11.86 -8.90 -13.25
CA THR A 280 -11.02 -8.92 -12.05
C THR A 280 -10.69 -7.51 -11.57
N VAL A 281 -10.20 -6.66 -12.48
CA VAL A 281 -9.81 -5.29 -12.14
C VAL A 281 -11.03 -4.48 -11.67
N ILE A 282 -12.16 -4.56 -12.38
CA ILE A 282 -13.39 -3.84 -12.01
C ILE A 282 -13.87 -4.29 -10.61
N VAL A 283 -13.91 -5.59 -10.36
CA VAL A 283 -14.38 -6.11 -9.07
C VAL A 283 -13.45 -5.70 -7.92
N LEU A 284 -12.13 -5.77 -8.11
CA LEU A 284 -11.16 -5.35 -7.08
C LEU A 284 -11.26 -3.86 -6.80
N ILE A 285 -11.35 -3.03 -7.85
CA ILE A 285 -11.54 -1.58 -7.69
C ILE A 285 -12.87 -1.28 -7.00
N ALA A 286 -13.96 -1.92 -7.43
CA ALA A 286 -15.28 -1.71 -6.81
C ALA A 286 -15.27 -2.17 -5.34
N PHE A 287 -14.60 -3.27 -5.02
CA PHE A 287 -14.47 -3.75 -3.66
C PHE A 287 -13.71 -2.72 -2.79
N GLU A 288 -12.58 -2.23 -3.26
CA GLU A 288 -11.75 -1.27 -2.53
C GLU A 288 -12.43 0.11 -2.37
N ILE A 289 -13.01 0.62 -3.46
CA ILE A 289 -13.58 1.98 -3.49
C ILE A 289 -14.97 2.06 -2.84
N ILE A 290 -15.78 1.01 -2.99
CA ILE A 290 -17.19 1.04 -2.57
C ILE A 290 -17.41 0.17 -1.34
N VAL A 291 -16.97 -1.10 -1.39
CA VAL A 291 -17.31 -2.08 -0.34
C VAL A 291 -16.51 -1.81 0.93
N THR A 292 -15.20 -1.57 0.82
CA THR A 292 -14.34 -1.32 1.99
C THR A 292 -14.79 -0.09 2.78
N PRO A 293 -15.00 1.11 2.17
CA PRO A 293 -15.51 2.27 2.92
C PRO A 293 -16.92 2.07 3.47
N LEU A 294 -17.81 1.46 2.70
CA LEU A 294 -19.18 1.20 3.15
C LEU A 294 -19.21 0.30 4.39
N LEU A 295 -18.42 -0.76 4.38
CA LEU A 295 -18.31 -1.68 5.52
C LEU A 295 -17.58 -1.01 6.69
N ALA A 296 -16.54 -0.23 6.43
CA ALA A 296 -15.78 0.49 7.44
C ALA A 296 -16.64 1.53 8.18
N HIS A 297 -17.58 2.20 7.49
CA HIS A 297 -18.47 3.21 8.08
C HIS A 297 -19.76 2.63 8.67
N SER A 298 -20.06 1.37 8.42
CA SER A 298 -21.28 0.74 8.96
C SER A 298 -21.12 0.48 10.46
N GLN A 299 -21.84 1.25 11.28
CA GLN A 299 -21.89 1.05 12.75
C GLN A 299 -22.89 -0.03 13.15
N ILE A 300 -22.92 -1.14 12.43
CA ILE A 300 -23.82 -2.26 12.74
C ILE A 300 -23.17 -3.11 13.85
N PRO A 301 -23.76 -3.19 15.07
CA PRO A 301 -23.10 -3.79 16.22
C PRO A 301 -22.62 -5.23 16.02
N TYR A 302 -23.36 -6.04 15.27
CA TYR A 302 -23.03 -7.45 14.99
C TYR A 302 -21.99 -7.61 13.86
N PHE A 303 -21.66 -6.53 13.16
CA PHE A 303 -20.74 -6.56 12.02
C PHE A 303 -19.33 -6.09 12.35
N ILE A 304 -19.11 -5.55 13.57
CA ILE A 304 -17.80 -5.02 14.01
C ILE A 304 -16.71 -6.10 13.93
N ASP A 305 -17.02 -7.33 14.35
CA ASP A 305 -16.08 -8.45 14.26
C ASP A 305 -15.82 -8.87 12.80
N GLY A 306 -16.83 -8.76 11.92
CA GLY A 306 -16.67 -8.97 10.49
C GLY A 306 -15.78 -7.92 9.80
N GLN A 307 -15.85 -6.68 10.25
CA GLN A 307 -15.00 -5.59 9.74
C GLN A 307 -13.51 -5.84 9.98
N ARG A 308 -13.17 -6.51 11.09
CA ARG A 308 -11.78 -6.91 11.40
C ARG A 308 -11.19 -7.89 10.39
N LEU A 309 -12.03 -8.61 9.63
CA LEU A 309 -11.57 -9.53 8.58
C LEU A 309 -11.26 -8.82 7.26
N ILE A 310 -11.54 -7.53 7.14
CA ILE A 310 -11.24 -6.73 5.95
C ILE A 310 -9.74 -6.44 5.93
N ILE A 311 -9.10 -6.76 4.81
CA ILE A 311 -7.65 -6.59 4.67
C ILE A 311 -7.22 -5.13 4.82
N GLY A 312 -7.98 -4.19 4.28
CA GLY A 312 -7.71 -2.75 4.42
C GLY A 312 -7.70 -2.28 5.87
N VAL A 313 -8.63 -2.80 6.72
CA VAL A 313 -8.66 -2.48 8.16
C VAL A 313 -7.44 -3.04 8.89
N ALA A 314 -7.02 -4.28 8.56
CA ALA A 314 -5.83 -4.88 9.15
C ALA A 314 -4.54 -4.14 8.74
N MET A 315 -4.44 -3.69 7.49
CA MET A 315 -3.32 -2.89 6.99
C MET A 315 -3.27 -1.50 7.60
N ASP A 316 -4.43 -0.85 7.76
CA ASP A 316 -4.52 0.48 8.38
C ASP A 316 -4.07 0.46 9.86
N GLN A 317 -4.40 -0.59 10.61
CA GLN A 317 -3.92 -0.75 11.98
C GLN A 317 -2.42 -1.10 12.09
N LEU A 318 -1.80 -1.61 11.03
CA LEU A 318 -0.34 -1.81 10.92
C LEU A 318 0.40 -0.55 10.44
N ARG A 319 -0.34 0.51 10.16
CA ARG A 319 0.21 1.76 9.66
C ARG A 319 1.21 2.35 10.63
N PRO A 320 2.38 2.85 10.18
CA PRO A 320 3.34 3.52 11.04
C PRO A 320 2.73 4.74 11.75
N ALA A 321 3.08 4.92 13.02
CA ALA A 321 2.49 5.94 13.88
C ALA A 321 2.61 7.36 13.30
N ALA A 322 3.75 7.70 12.70
CA ALA A 322 3.97 9.01 12.08
C ALA A 322 2.97 9.28 10.92
N LEU A 323 2.61 8.26 10.14
CA LEU A 323 1.64 8.39 9.06
C LEU A 323 0.20 8.38 9.59
N ALA A 324 -0.08 7.62 10.64
CA ALA A 324 -1.38 7.59 11.30
C ALA A 324 -1.68 8.94 12.00
N ALA A 325 -0.69 9.52 12.69
CA ALA A 325 -0.78 10.79 13.38
C ALA A 325 -1.09 11.97 12.43
N ALA A 326 -0.45 11.99 11.26
CA ALA A 326 -0.66 13.02 10.25
C ALA A 326 -2.10 13.02 9.67
N SER A 327 -2.88 11.96 9.93
CA SER A 327 -4.30 11.88 9.55
C SER A 327 -5.25 12.52 10.57
N GLY A 328 -4.78 12.97 11.74
CA GLY A 328 -5.47 13.73 12.80
C GLY A 328 -6.76 13.12 13.36
N PRO A 329 -6.99 13.18 14.69
CA PRO A 329 -8.29 12.87 15.24
C PRO A 329 -9.29 13.97 14.82
N GLY A 330 -10.19 13.67 13.93
CA GLY A 330 -11.24 14.60 13.46
C GLY A 330 -11.10 15.13 12.05
N GLN A 331 -9.92 15.08 11.42
CA GLN A 331 -9.82 15.03 9.97
C GLN A 331 -9.91 13.57 9.58
N GLY A 332 -11.14 13.11 9.40
CA GLY A 332 -11.40 11.76 8.92
C GLY A 332 -10.46 11.47 7.76
N GLY A 333 -9.53 10.57 7.99
CA GLY A 333 -8.26 10.35 7.31
C GLY A 333 -8.16 11.11 6.04
N GLY A 334 -7.13 11.92 5.92
CA GLY A 334 -7.01 12.87 4.83
C GLY A 334 -7.45 12.22 3.54
N GLY A 335 -8.68 12.54 3.18
CA GLY A 335 -9.35 11.82 2.15
C GLY A 335 -8.46 11.82 0.93
N GLY A 336 -8.12 10.67 0.45
CA GLY A 336 -7.83 10.57 -0.94
C GLY A 336 -8.96 11.32 -1.63
N ILE A 337 -8.60 12.30 -2.43
CA ILE A 337 -9.50 13.27 -3.06
C ILE A 337 -10.64 12.56 -3.81
N LEU A 338 -10.52 11.29 -4.07
CA LEU A 338 -11.44 10.44 -4.80
C LEU A 338 -12.07 9.31 -3.97
N LEU A 339 -11.49 8.84 -2.88
CA LEU A 339 -11.80 7.51 -2.38
C LEU A 339 -11.94 7.39 -0.84
N GLY A 340 -12.31 8.46 -0.14
CA GLY A 340 -12.57 8.43 1.29
C GLY A 340 -11.45 7.73 2.06
N GLY A 341 -10.43 8.50 2.44
CA GLY A 341 -9.22 7.95 3.05
C GLY A 341 -9.52 6.83 4.04
N ARG A 342 -8.72 5.80 4.02
CA ARG A 342 -8.71 4.68 4.98
C ARG A 342 -8.41 5.14 6.42
N GLY A 343 -8.78 6.38 6.77
CA GLY A 343 -8.53 6.97 8.07
C GLY A 343 -9.25 6.21 9.16
N ALA A 344 -8.53 5.97 10.21
CA ALA A 344 -8.92 5.30 11.43
C ALA A 344 -10.31 5.71 11.92
N ILE A 345 -11.32 5.03 11.43
CA ILE A 345 -12.61 5.00 12.09
C ILE A 345 -12.37 4.15 13.32
N GLY A 346 -12.78 4.63 14.50
CA GLY A 346 -12.51 4.05 15.81
C GLY A 346 -12.79 2.56 15.96
N PHE A 347 -12.08 1.76 15.18
CA PHE A 347 -12.08 0.31 15.35
C PHE A 347 -11.35 -0.03 16.64
N PRO A 348 -11.89 -0.92 17.44
CA PRO A 348 -11.18 -1.39 18.62
C PRO A 348 -9.83 -1.99 18.17
N PRO A 349 -8.73 -1.64 18.86
CA PRO A 349 -7.40 -2.08 18.47
C PRO A 349 -7.33 -3.60 18.41
N MET A 350 -6.71 -4.11 17.35
CA MET A 350 -6.47 -5.54 17.17
C MET A 350 -5.04 -5.88 17.63
N PRO A 351 -4.82 -7.03 18.26
CA PRO A 351 -3.48 -7.48 18.55
C PRO A 351 -2.74 -7.79 17.23
N THR A 352 -1.43 -7.50 17.19
CA THR A 352 -0.59 -7.64 15.99
C THR A 352 -0.68 -9.02 15.33
N TRP A 353 -0.77 -10.08 16.13
CA TRP A 353 -0.93 -11.44 15.60
C TRP A 353 -2.24 -11.62 14.81
N ALA A 354 -3.33 -10.96 15.24
CA ALA A 354 -4.61 -11.05 14.54
C ALA A 354 -4.57 -10.31 13.20
N MET A 355 -3.94 -9.12 13.14
CA MET A 355 -3.72 -8.38 11.90
C MET A 355 -2.92 -9.23 10.91
N ILE A 356 -1.79 -9.80 11.35
CA ILE A 356 -0.95 -10.68 10.51
C ILE A 356 -1.74 -11.91 10.04
N SER A 357 -2.58 -12.50 10.90
CA SER A 357 -3.41 -13.66 10.54
C SER A 357 -4.44 -13.32 9.47
N VAL A 358 -5.07 -12.15 9.54
CA VAL A 358 -6.01 -11.68 8.52
C VAL A 358 -5.30 -11.48 7.19
N ILE A 359 -4.18 -10.78 7.18
CA ILE A 359 -3.37 -10.54 5.98
C ILE A 359 -2.91 -11.85 5.36
N ALA A 360 -2.34 -12.75 6.18
CA ALA A 360 -1.93 -14.08 5.72
C ALA A 360 -3.10 -14.90 5.17
N GLY A 361 -4.27 -14.83 5.81
CA GLY A 361 -5.50 -15.48 5.35
C GLY A 361 -5.93 -15.00 3.96
N TRP A 362 -5.87 -13.71 3.71
CA TRP A 362 -6.17 -13.12 2.40
C TRP A 362 -5.17 -13.55 1.33
N ILE A 363 -3.86 -13.47 1.62
CA ILE A 363 -2.80 -13.88 0.70
C ILE A 363 -2.93 -15.37 0.37
N VAL A 364 -3.00 -16.23 1.39
CA VAL A 364 -3.06 -17.68 1.21
C VAL A 364 -4.39 -18.08 0.56
N GLY A 365 -5.51 -17.48 0.97
CA GLY A 365 -6.82 -17.75 0.43
C GLY A 365 -6.88 -17.47 -1.09
N TRP A 366 -6.61 -16.25 -1.50
CA TRP A 366 -6.70 -15.88 -2.92
C TRP A 366 -5.62 -16.53 -3.78
N SER A 367 -4.36 -16.54 -3.31
CA SER A 367 -3.27 -17.19 -4.04
C SER A 367 -3.47 -18.72 -4.11
N GLY A 368 -3.96 -19.34 -3.04
CA GLY A 368 -4.27 -20.76 -2.99
C GLY A 368 -5.42 -21.15 -3.91
N LEU A 369 -6.53 -20.38 -3.90
CA LEU A 369 -7.66 -20.59 -4.80
C LEU A 369 -7.25 -20.40 -6.27
N GLY A 370 -6.45 -19.36 -6.55
CA GLY A 370 -5.90 -19.15 -7.90
C GLY A 370 -5.01 -20.29 -8.36
N ALA A 371 -4.10 -20.75 -7.50
CA ALA A 371 -3.24 -21.91 -7.77
C ALA A 371 -4.05 -23.19 -7.98
N TRP A 372 -5.01 -23.46 -7.09
CA TRP A 372 -5.90 -24.60 -7.21
C TRP A 372 -6.67 -24.61 -8.53
N ARG A 373 -7.24 -23.47 -8.91
CA ARG A 373 -7.96 -23.34 -10.18
C ARG A 373 -7.06 -23.60 -11.38
N MET A 374 -5.81 -23.11 -11.34
CA MET A 374 -4.80 -23.37 -12.38
C MET A 374 -4.41 -24.85 -12.48
N MET A 375 -4.36 -25.57 -11.34
CA MET A 375 -4.03 -26.99 -11.31
C MET A 375 -5.19 -27.88 -11.81
N THR A 376 -6.43 -27.51 -11.49
CA THR A 376 -7.63 -28.31 -11.79
C THR A 376 -8.25 -28.02 -13.15
N ARG A 377 -7.87 -26.92 -13.80
CA ARG A 377 -8.40 -26.57 -15.11
C ARG A 377 -7.87 -27.52 -16.17
N ASP A 378 -8.77 -28.11 -16.93
CA ASP A 378 -8.42 -28.97 -18.09
C ASP A 378 -7.68 -28.15 -19.14
N ALA A 379 -6.58 -28.73 -19.66
CA ALA A 379 -5.73 -28.11 -20.66
C ALA A 379 -6.29 -28.25 -22.07
#